data_a9bef30610f01acd716429e501b61be0
#
_entry.id   a9bef30610f01acd716429e501b61be0
#
_cell.length_a   1.000
_cell.length_b   1.000
_cell.length_c   1.000
_cell.angle_alpha   90.00
_cell.angle_beta   90.00
_cell.angle_gamma   90.00
#
_symmetry.space_group_name_H-M   'P 1'
#
loop_
_entity.id
_entity.type
_entity.pdbx_description
1 polymer ?
#
loop_
_entity_poly.entity_id
_entity_poly.type
_entity_poly.pdbx_seq_one_letter_code
_entity_poly.pdbx_strand_id
1 'polypeptide(L)'
;MISFSYLVILAITVFQSIFVIADEQTSCNPLTNTTCDPDPALGTEHTWWFNSTLDDELWDMATGTLDYTDEGADFKITKENGSTLLQSNFYIFFGVMEAHVKMAKGAGIISSVILQSDDLDEIDWEWVGYNTSAVQSDFFGKGNTTTSDRGGIHPVANADTEFHNYTSYWDKDRLEWWIDGTKVRTVNYSEPLTVYGKNYPQTPCRVKVSNWPVGIQSQSVGNIEWGGGLVDWSDLPFTMTVQRIRVQDFHSGKEYTYFNQSGTYNSIKVIE
;
A
#
# COMPACT_ATOMS: atom_id res chain seq x y z
N MET A 1 35.87 -12.19 -47.57
CA MET A 1 35.67 -11.40 -46.33
C MET A 1 34.20 -11.48 -46.00
N ILE A 2 33.85 -12.35 -45.04
CA ILE A 2 32.47 -12.59 -44.60
C ILE A 2 32.33 -11.83 -43.31
N SER A 3 31.50 -10.78 -43.32
CA SER A 3 31.18 -9.98 -42.12
C SER A 3 30.12 -10.70 -41.30
N PHE A 4 30.48 -11.13 -40.08
CA PHE A 4 29.52 -11.64 -39.07
C PHE A 4 28.99 -10.46 -38.28
N SER A 5 27.74 -10.08 -38.55
CA SER A 5 26.99 -9.16 -37.69
C SER A 5 26.49 -9.94 -36.45
N TYR A 6 27.01 -9.62 -35.28
CA TYR A 6 26.48 -10.13 -34.02
C TYR A 6 25.19 -9.36 -33.67
N LEU A 7 24.08 -10.07 -33.75
CA LEU A 7 22.80 -9.58 -33.25
C LEU A 7 22.81 -9.77 -31.70
N VAL A 8 23.00 -8.68 -30.97
CA VAL A 8 22.83 -8.71 -29.50
C VAL A 8 21.33 -8.72 -29.23
N ILE A 9 20.80 -9.88 -28.92
CA ILE A 9 19.43 -10.02 -28.40
C ILE A 9 19.50 -9.61 -26.94
N LEU A 10 19.02 -8.40 -26.63
CA LEU A 10 18.76 -7.95 -25.26
C LEU A 10 17.54 -8.72 -24.76
N ALA A 11 17.77 -9.77 -24.00
CA ALA A 11 16.70 -10.45 -23.29
C ALA A 11 16.19 -9.52 -22.18
N ILE A 12 15.05 -8.87 -22.41
CA ILE A 12 14.31 -8.18 -21.35
C ILE A 12 13.67 -9.29 -20.51
N THR A 13 14.31 -9.66 -19.41
CA THR A 13 13.71 -10.49 -18.38
C THR A 13 12.63 -9.67 -17.70
N VAL A 14 11.38 -9.95 -18.03
CA VAL A 14 10.22 -9.44 -17.29
C VAL A 14 10.23 -10.16 -15.94
N PHE A 15 10.59 -9.43 -14.88
CA PHE A 15 10.53 -9.93 -13.52
C PHE A 15 9.06 -9.93 -13.07
N GLN A 16 8.54 -11.10 -12.75
CA GLN A 16 7.27 -11.24 -12.06
C GLN A 16 7.51 -10.92 -10.57
N SER A 17 7.18 -9.72 -10.15
CA SER A 17 7.11 -9.36 -8.74
C SER A 17 5.89 -10.07 -8.15
N ILE A 18 6.10 -11.18 -7.47
CA ILE A 18 5.07 -11.77 -6.61
C ILE A 18 5.20 -11.03 -5.28
N PHE A 19 4.38 -10.00 -5.09
CA PHE A 19 4.24 -9.34 -3.80
C PHE A 19 3.66 -10.36 -2.81
N VAL A 20 4.50 -10.88 -1.93
CA VAL A 20 4.04 -11.51 -0.70
C VAL A 20 4.11 -10.41 0.35
N ILE A 21 3.07 -9.57 0.40
CA ILE A 21 2.72 -8.90 1.64
C ILE A 21 2.57 -10.02 2.64
N ALA A 22 3.12 -9.87 3.84
CA ALA A 22 2.93 -10.84 4.91
C ALA A 22 1.46 -11.24 4.91
N ASP A 23 1.20 -12.52 4.67
CA ASP A 23 -0.13 -13.11 4.41
C ASP A 23 -1.03 -12.89 5.64
N GLU A 24 -1.52 -11.66 5.81
CA GLU A 24 -2.70 -11.40 6.59
C GLU A 24 -3.89 -11.74 5.72
N GLN A 25 -4.18 -13.01 5.69
CA GLN A 25 -5.42 -13.56 5.24
C GLN A 25 -6.52 -12.77 5.94
N THR A 26 -7.24 -11.95 5.18
CA THR A 26 -8.46 -11.30 5.68
C THR A 26 -9.31 -12.37 6.36
N SER A 27 -9.82 -12.09 7.54
CA SER A 27 -10.57 -13.06 8.34
C SER A 27 -11.76 -13.64 7.58
N CYS A 28 -12.22 -12.93 6.53
CA CYS A 28 -13.32 -13.32 5.67
C CYS A 28 -13.17 -12.66 4.29
N ASN A 29 -13.09 -13.47 3.22
CA ASN A 29 -13.11 -12.93 1.86
C ASN A 29 -14.55 -12.96 1.30
N PRO A 30 -15.18 -11.81 1.04
CA PRO A 30 -16.57 -11.71 0.59
C PRO A 30 -16.82 -12.27 -0.84
N LEU A 31 -15.77 -12.50 -1.63
CA LEU A 31 -15.91 -13.16 -2.93
C LEU A 31 -16.19 -14.67 -2.80
N THR A 32 -15.79 -15.26 -1.69
CA THR A 32 -15.90 -16.72 -1.44
C THR A 32 -16.83 -17.05 -0.27
N ASN A 33 -17.13 -16.06 0.59
CA ASN A 33 -17.98 -16.23 1.76
C ASN A 33 -19.07 -15.16 1.78
N THR A 34 -20.33 -15.57 1.88
CA THR A 34 -21.50 -14.67 1.92
C THR A 34 -21.92 -14.28 3.33
N THR A 35 -21.19 -14.74 4.35
CA THR A 35 -21.50 -14.51 5.77
C THR A 35 -20.43 -13.65 6.47
N CYS A 36 -19.63 -12.89 5.70
CA CYS A 36 -18.72 -11.93 6.28
C CYS A 36 -19.50 -10.87 7.05
N ASP A 37 -18.95 -10.46 8.20
CA ASP A 37 -19.47 -9.34 8.96
C ASP A 37 -19.40 -8.05 8.13
N PRO A 38 -20.29 -7.08 8.36
CA PRO A 38 -20.19 -5.76 7.76
C PRO A 38 -18.87 -5.07 8.10
N ASP A 39 -18.31 -4.33 7.15
CA ASP A 39 -17.11 -3.50 7.36
C ASP A 39 -17.51 -2.18 8.06
N PRO A 40 -17.00 -1.86 9.27
CA PRO A 40 -17.28 -0.59 9.92
C PRO A 40 -16.81 0.59 9.07
N ALA A 41 -17.71 1.51 8.71
CA ALA A 41 -17.36 2.67 7.90
C ALA A 41 -16.74 3.79 8.75
N LEU A 42 -15.74 4.52 8.19
CA LEU A 42 -15.34 5.80 8.77
C LEU A 42 -16.49 6.81 8.68
N GLY A 43 -17.20 6.84 7.55
CA GLY A 43 -18.41 7.63 7.32
C GLY A 43 -18.23 9.15 7.42
N THR A 44 -17.00 9.64 7.43
CA THR A 44 -16.64 11.04 7.66
C THR A 44 -15.24 11.36 7.17
N GLU A 45 -14.75 12.53 7.56
CA GLU A 45 -13.35 12.93 7.42
C GLU A 45 -12.69 13.01 8.79
N HIS A 46 -11.47 12.48 8.93
CA HIS A 46 -10.67 12.60 10.14
C HIS A 46 -9.18 12.74 9.84
N THR A 47 -8.46 13.42 10.74
CA THR A 47 -7.00 13.54 10.72
C THR A 47 -6.43 13.06 12.04
N TRP A 48 -5.56 12.05 11.98
CA TRP A 48 -4.80 11.54 13.13
C TRP A 48 -3.38 12.09 13.08
N TRP A 49 -2.97 12.70 14.20
CA TRP A 49 -1.60 13.09 14.44
C TRP A 49 -0.91 11.98 15.23
N PHE A 50 0.19 11.48 14.71
CA PHE A 50 0.91 10.33 15.25
C PHE A 50 1.95 10.73 16.31
N ASN A 51 1.79 11.86 16.98
CA ASN A 51 2.65 12.33 18.07
C ASN A 51 2.16 11.91 19.47
N SER A 52 1.12 11.12 19.54
CA SER A 52 0.57 10.55 20.78
C SER A 52 -0.11 9.22 20.47
N THR A 53 -0.40 8.43 21.51
CA THR A 53 -1.09 7.14 21.38
C THR A 53 -2.38 7.29 20.59
N LEU A 54 -2.56 6.44 19.60
CA LEU A 54 -3.78 6.37 18.80
C LEU A 54 -4.91 5.69 19.60
N ASP A 55 -6.13 5.98 19.14
CA ASP A 55 -7.34 5.34 19.64
C ASP A 55 -7.38 3.87 19.19
N ASP A 56 -7.38 2.94 20.14
CA ASP A 56 -7.38 1.49 19.90
C ASP A 56 -8.76 0.95 19.44
N GLU A 57 -9.82 1.75 19.52
CA GLU A 57 -11.09 1.43 18.87
C GLU A 57 -11.00 1.63 17.34
N LEU A 58 -10.15 2.57 16.89
CA LEU A 58 -10.00 2.93 15.48
C LEU A 58 -8.76 2.31 14.81
N TRP A 59 -7.75 1.93 15.59
CA TRP A 59 -6.48 1.43 15.08
C TRP A 59 -6.01 0.18 15.82
N ASP A 60 -5.54 -0.80 15.09
CA ASP A 60 -5.00 -2.06 15.59
C ASP A 60 -3.53 -2.24 15.20
N MET A 61 -2.70 -2.63 16.18
CA MET A 61 -1.32 -3.04 15.96
C MET A 61 -1.27 -4.54 15.66
N ALA A 62 -1.33 -4.88 14.37
CA ALA A 62 -1.25 -6.27 13.93
C ALA A 62 0.14 -6.87 14.21
N THR A 63 1.22 -6.08 14.08
CA THR A 63 2.59 -6.54 14.32
C THR A 63 3.48 -5.40 14.82
N GLY A 64 4.37 -5.71 15.76
CA GLY A 64 5.33 -4.76 16.28
C GLY A 64 4.77 -3.77 17.29
N THR A 65 5.42 -2.62 17.43
CA THR A 65 5.03 -1.53 18.34
C THR A 65 5.41 -0.19 17.70
N LEU A 66 4.73 0.89 18.11
CA LEU A 66 5.07 2.25 17.72
C LEU A 66 5.80 2.96 18.85
N ASP A 67 6.82 3.72 18.48
CA ASP A 67 7.46 4.68 19.38
C ASP A 67 6.98 6.09 19.01
N TYR A 68 6.21 6.71 19.90
CA TYR A 68 5.67 8.07 19.68
C TYR A 68 6.70 9.12 20.02
N THR A 69 6.88 10.08 19.12
CA THR A 69 7.81 11.21 19.24
C THR A 69 7.09 12.54 18.93
N ASP A 70 7.76 13.67 19.16
CA ASP A 70 7.22 14.99 18.80
C ASP A 70 7.04 15.15 17.26
N GLU A 71 7.78 14.38 16.46
CA GLU A 71 7.68 14.41 14.99
C GLU A 71 6.58 13.50 14.43
N GLY A 72 6.18 12.47 15.19
CA GLY A 72 5.22 11.44 14.77
C GLY A 72 5.49 10.09 15.43
N ALA A 73 4.94 9.03 14.88
CA ALA A 73 5.23 7.67 15.32
C ALA A 73 6.28 7.00 14.43
N ASP A 74 7.23 6.36 15.07
CA ASP A 74 8.26 5.55 14.45
C ASP A 74 7.83 4.09 14.33
N PHE A 75 7.77 3.62 13.10
CA PHE A 75 7.55 2.23 12.72
C PHE A 75 8.93 1.57 12.56
N LYS A 76 9.40 0.90 13.62
CA LYS A 76 10.77 0.39 13.68
C LYS A 76 10.86 -1.11 13.42
N ILE A 77 11.82 -1.49 12.60
CA ILE A 77 12.35 -2.86 12.57
C ILE A 77 13.55 -2.88 13.51
N THR A 78 13.42 -3.56 14.65
CA THR A 78 14.43 -3.56 15.73
C THR A 78 15.17 -4.88 15.87
N LYS A 79 14.78 -5.88 15.09
CA LYS A 79 15.41 -7.23 15.08
C LYS A 79 15.30 -7.85 13.69
N GLU A 80 16.16 -8.82 13.42
CA GLU A 80 16.11 -9.58 12.18
C GLU A 80 14.72 -10.18 11.92
N ASN A 81 14.26 -10.06 10.68
CA ASN A 81 12.93 -10.50 10.20
C ASN A 81 11.75 -9.89 10.98
N GLY A 82 11.98 -8.82 11.74
CA GLY A 82 10.91 -8.05 12.38
C GLY A 82 10.16 -7.20 11.36
N SER A 83 8.93 -6.83 11.70
CA SER A 83 8.10 -5.89 10.96
C SER A 83 7.25 -5.08 11.92
N THR A 84 6.69 -3.97 11.42
CA THR A 84 5.70 -3.18 12.14
C THR A 84 4.52 -2.96 11.20
N LEU A 85 3.32 -3.30 11.63
CA LEU A 85 2.08 -3.12 10.88
C LEU A 85 0.99 -2.54 11.79
N LEU A 86 0.50 -1.38 11.42
CA LEU A 86 -0.69 -0.74 11.97
C LEU A 86 -1.80 -0.78 10.93
N GLN A 87 -3.03 -1.10 11.34
CA GLN A 87 -4.18 -1.09 10.45
C GLN A 87 -5.37 -0.37 11.09
N SER A 88 -6.24 0.21 10.25
CA SER A 88 -7.48 0.78 10.76
C SER A 88 -8.53 -0.31 11.01
N ASN A 89 -9.36 -0.12 12.03
CA ASN A 89 -10.56 -0.92 12.28
C ASN A 89 -11.75 -0.42 11.46
N PHE A 90 -11.62 0.76 10.85
CA PHE A 90 -12.60 1.33 9.93
C PHE A 90 -12.20 1.11 8.47
N TYR A 91 -13.19 1.19 7.60
CA TYR A 91 -13.06 1.14 6.14
C TYR A 91 -13.57 2.43 5.53
N ILE A 92 -13.08 2.74 4.32
CA ILE A 92 -13.65 3.75 3.44
C ILE A 92 -14.08 3.11 2.12
N PHE A 93 -15.15 3.62 1.54
CA PHE A 93 -15.61 3.20 0.22
C PHE A 93 -15.54 4.38 -0.74
N PHE A 94 -14.44 4.44 -1.50
CA PHE A 94 -13.97 5.63 -2.19
C PHE A 94 -13.60 6.75 -1.22
N GLY A 95 -12.72 7.64 -1.64
CA GLY A 95 -12.27 8.69 -0.74
C GLY A 95 -10.90 9.24 -1.06
N VAL A 96 -10.33 9.90 -0.05
CA VAL A 96 -8.97 10.45 -0.07
C VAL A 96 -8.22 9.95 1.14
N MET A 97 -7.00 9.46 0.93
CA MET A 97 -6.04 9.19 2.00
C MET A 97 -4.81 10.07 1.77
N GLU A 98 -4.41 10.84 2.78
CA GLU A 98 -3.17 11.61 2.80
C GLU A 98 -2.29 11.10 3.93
N ALA A 99 -1.03 10.81 3.66
CA ALA A 99 -0.05 10.41 4.64
C ALA A 99 1.19 11.29 4.57
N HIS A 100 1.63 11.85 5.71
CA HIS A 100 2.90 12.54 5.84
C HIS A 100 3.94 11.56 6.38
N VAL A 101 4.92 11.20 5.55
CA VAL A 101 5.83 10.09 5.81
C VAL A 101 7.28 10.48 5.52
N LYS A 102 8.20 10.02 6.38
CA LYS A 102 9.62 9.81 6.09
C LYS A 102 9.85 8.31 6.00
N MET A 103 10.39 7.84 4.89
CA MET A 103 10.60 6.41 4.67
C MET A 103 11.78 5.85 5.47
N ALA A 104 11.77 4.54 5.70
CA ALA A 104 12.95 3.85 6.21
C ALA A 104 14.02 3.69 5.11
N LYS A 105 15.27 4.04 5.43
CA LYS A 105 16.43 3.78 4.56
C LYS A 105 17.02 2.41 4.84
N GLY A 106 17.45 1.69 3.80
CA GLY A 106 18.15 0.41 3.89
C GLY A 106 17.77 -0.53 2.76
N ALA A 107 18.74 -1.17 2.13
CA ALA A 107 18.47 -2.20 1.12
C ALA A 107 17.64 -3.34 1.73
N GLY A 108 16.68 -3.85 0.96
CA GLY A 108 15.78 -4.91 1.42
C GLY A 108 14.69 -4.47 2.40
N ILE A 109 14.55 -3.16 2.69
CA ILE A 109 13.53 -2.61 3.58
C ILE A 109 12.45 -1.90 2.75
N ILE A 110 11.20 -2.16 3.08
CA ILE A 110 10.03 -1.53 2.48
C ILE A 110 9.24 -0.77 3.55
N SER A 111 8.96 0.49 3.27
CA SER A 111 7.94 1.26 3.98
C SER A 111 6.70 1.32 3.10
N SER A 112 5.50 1.23 3.66
CA SER A 112 4.27 1.31 2.88
C SER A 112 3.12 1.98 3.61
N VAL A 113 2.25 2.65 2.83
CA VAL A 113 0.94 3.13 3.26
C VAL A 113 -0.04 2.75 2.17
N ILE A 114 -0.98 1.87 2.50
CA ILE A 114 -1.89 1.28 1.53
C ILE A 114 -3.35 1.37 1.96
N LEU A 115 -4.24 1.28 1.00
CA LEU A 115 -5.65 0.97 1.20
C LEU A 115 -5.88 -0.46 0.72
N GLN A 116 -6.40 -1.34 1.57
CA GLN A 116 -6.65 -2.74 1.20
C GLN A 116 -8.02 -3.22 1.69
N SER A 117 -8.76 -3.90 0.81
CA SER A 117 -10.08 -4.47 1.09
C SER A 117 -10.00 -5.93 1.52
N ASP A 118 -11.10 -6.47 2.03
CA ASP A 118 -11.21 -7.87 2.41
C ASP A 118 -11.26 -8.81 1.19
N ASP A 119 -11.58 -8.31 0.01
CA ASP A 119 -11.49 -9.05 -1.26
C ASP A 119 -10.20 -8.79 -2.03
N LEU A 120 -9.20 -8.17 -1.35
CA LEU A 120 -7.85 -7.90 -1.86
C LEU A 120 -7.82 -6.90 -3.04
N ASP A 121 -8.73 -5.94 -3.07
CA ASP A 121 -8.50 -4.69 -3.78
C ASP A 121 -7.46 -3.89 -3.01
N GLU A 122 -6.50 -3.25 -3.72
CA GLU A 122 -5.36 -2.59 -3.07
C GLU A 122 -4.92 -1.33 -3.83
N ILE A 123 -4.51 -0.29 -3.10
CA ILE A 123 -3.97 0.97 -3.63
C ILE A 123 -2.76 1.34 -2.78
N ASP A 124 -1.57 1.47 -3.43
CA ASP A 124 -0.30 1.50 -2.75
C ASP A 124 0.46 2.81 -2.91
N TRP A 125 1.10 3.19 -1.81
CA TRP A 125 2.36 3.92 -1.75
C TRP A 125 3.41 3.04 -1.11
N GLU A 126 4.53 2.78 -1.82
CA GLU A 126 5.63 1.96 -1.33
C GLU A 126 6.98 2.65 -1.56
N TRP A 127 7.80 2.63 -0.53
CA TRP A 127 9.17 3.15 -0.58
C TRP A 127 10.15 1.99 -0.42
N VAL A 128 11.04 1.87 -1.40
CA VAL A 128 12.10 0.85 -1.37
C VAL A 128 13.35 1.47 -0.78
N GLY A 129 13.77 1.02 0.39
CA GLY A 129 14.74 1.70 1.26
C GLY A 129 16.13 1.94 0.66
N TYR A 130 16.52 1.24 -0.40
CA TYR A 130 17.77 1.53 -1.09
C TYR A 130 17.72 2.79 -1.97
N ASN A 131 16.53 3.26 -2.31
CA ASN A 131 16.33 4.44 -3.18
C ASN A 131 15.51 5.52 -2.48
N THR A 132 16.19 6.40 -1.77
CA THR A 132 15.57 7.52 -1.03
C THR A 132 15.16 8.70 -1.91
N SER A 133 15.26 8.54 -3.24
CA SER A 133 14.92 9.58 -4.23
C SER A 133 13.67 9.26 -5.04
N ALA A 134 12.91 8.23 -4.65
CA ALA A 134 11.70 7.83 -5.34
C ALA A 134 10.73 7.12 -4.40
N VAL A 135 9.44 7.17 -4.76
CA VAL A 135 8.36 6.37 -4.22
C VAL A 135 7.68 5.62 -5.34
N GLN A 136 7.09 4.49 -5.04
CA GLN A 136 6.30 3.69 -5.98
C GLN A 136 4.81 3.81 -5.67
N SER A 137 3.98 3.76 -6.72
CA SER A 137 2.54 3.59 -6.63
C SER A 137 2.12 2.33 -7.36
N ASP A 138 1.24 1.54 -6.80
CA ASP A 138 0.66 0.39 -7.48
C ASP A 138 -0.82 0.25 -7.12
N PHE A 139 -1.50 -0.68 -7.77
CA PHE A 139 -2.87 -1.05 -7.41
C PHE A 139 -3.16 -2.49 -7.86
N PHE A 140 -4.04 -3.15 -7.13
CA PHE A 140 -4.49 -4.51 -7.44
C PHE A 140 -6.00 -4.62 -7.28
N GLY A 141 -6.64 -5.35 -8.18
CA GLY A 141 -8.04 -5.74 -8.04
C GLY A 141 -8.14 -7.22 -7.68
N LYS A 142 -8.80 -7.52 -6.58
CA LYS A 142 -9.10 -8.88 -6.11
C LYS A 142 -7.86 -9.76 -5.99
N GLY A 143 -6.75 -9.18 -5.50
CA GLY A 143 -5.48 -9.88 -5.32
C GLY A 143 -4.85 -10.39 -6.63
N ASN A 144 -5.20 -9.82 -7.77
CA ASN A 144 -4.67 -10.25 -9.05
C ASN A 144 -3.23 -9.73 -9.25
N THR A 145 -2.25 -10.60 -9.00
CA THR A 145 -0.81 -10.35 -9.16
C THR A 145 -0.23 -10.99 -10.42
N THR A 146 -1.06 -11.34 -11.41
CA THR A 146 -0.62 -12.06 -12.63
C THR A 146 0.24 -11.21 -13.56
N THR A 147 0.24 -9.90 -13.40
CA THR A 147 1.09 -8.96 -14.14
C THR A 147 1.76 -7.99 -13.17
N SER A 148 2.93 -7.46 -13.56
CA SER A 148 3.72 -6.47 -12.81
C SER A 148 3.85 -5.13 -13.53
N ASP A 149 2.95 -4.85 -14.47
CA ASP A 149 2.98 -3.66 -15.33
C ASP A 149 2.18 -2.47 -14.77
N ARG A 150 1.58 -2.64 -13.58
CA ARG A 150 0.74 -1.62 -12.93
C ARG A 150 1.49 -0.64 -12.05
N GLY A 151 2.72 -0.96 -11.67
CA GLY A 151 3.57 -0.10 -10.85
C GLY A 151 3.97 1.21 -11.56
N GLY A 152 4.08 2.29 -10.79
CA GLY A 152 4.64 3.57 -11.22
C GLY A 152 5.73 4.03 -10.27
N ILE A 153 6.83 4.60 -10.79
CA ILE A 153 7.93 5.16 -9.98
C ILE A 153 7.90 6.68 -10.11
N HIS A 154 7.90 7.38 -8.99
CA HIS A 154 7.79 8.84 -8.93
C HIS A 154 8.99 9.42 -8.19
N PRO A 155 9.69 10.42 -8.78
CA PRO A 155 10.80 11.08 -8.11
C PRO A 155 10.30 11.89 -6.90
N VAL A 156 11.01 11.79 -5.79
CA VAL A 156 10.84 12.57 -4.58
C VAL A 156 12.20 12.73 -3.93
N ALA A 157 12.59 13.97 -3.58
CA ALA A 157 13.90 14.22 -2.99
C ALA A 157 13.85 13.99 -1.47
N ASN A 158 14.95 13.45 -0.90
CA ASN A 158 15.11 13.36 0.56
C ASN A 158 13.98 12.62 1.30
N ALA A 159 13.38 11.60 0.67
CA ALA A 159 12.22 10.89 1.23
C ALA A 159 12.50 10.20 2.58
N ASP A 160 13.78 9.97 2.93
CA ASP A 160 14.24 9.42 4.21
C ASP A 160 14.51 10.49 5.29
N THR A 161 14.64 11.77 4.92
CA THR A 161 15.03 12.85 5.84
C THR A 161 14.01 13.98 5.95
N GLU A 162 13.10 14.10 4.98
CA GLU A 162 12.05 15.12 4.94
C GLU A 162 10.67 14.47 4.88
N PHE A 163 9.69 15.06 5.55
CA PHE A 163 8.30 14.64 5.42
C PHE A 163 7.71 15.14 4.11
N HIS A 164 7.12 14.24 3.35
CA HIS A 164 6.32 14.56 2.18
C HIS A 164 4.88 14.12 2.39
N ASN A 165 3.94 14.81 1.73
CA ASN A 165 2.54 14.44 1.70
C ASN A 165 2.28 13.53 0.50
N TYR A 166 1.91 12.29 0.75
CA TYR A 166 1.51 11.31 -0.24
C TYR A 166 0.01 11.13 -0.18
N THR A 167 -0.66 11.47 -1.29
CA THR A 167 -2.12 11.44 -1.37
C THR A 167 -2.58 10.44 -2.40
N SER A 168 -3.51 9.58 -2.02
CA SER A 168 -4.31 8.74 -2.90
C SER A 168 -5.73 9.30 -2.95
N TYR A 169 -6.17 9.74 -4.13
CA TYR A 169 -7.56 10.05 -4.44
C TYR A 169 -8.18 8.86 -5.18
N TRP A 170 -9.33 8.39 -4.73
CA TRP A 170 -9.95 7.20 -5.27
C TRP A 170 -11.47 7.37 -5.36
N ASP A 171 -12.00 7.22 -6.58
CA ASP A 171 -13.43 7.17 -6.84
C ASP A 171 -13.78 6.01 -7.81
N LYS A 172 -15.04 5.89 -8.20
CA LYS A 172 -15.50 4.82 -9.11
C LYS A 172 -14.96 4.95 -10.55
N ASP A 173 -14.44 6.11 -10.92
CA ASP A 173 -14.00 6.42 -12.28
C ASP A 173 -12.47 6.43 -12.42
N ARG A 174 -11.74 6.80 -11.34
CA ARG A 174 -10.28 6.93 -11.38
C ARG A 174 -9.59 6.84 -10.03
N LEU A 175 -8.30 6.47 -10.10
CA LEU A 175 -7.30 6.62 -9.05
C LEU A 175 -6.34 7.75 -9.43
N GLU A 176 -5.96 8.56 -8.46
CA GLU A 176 -4.91 9.57 -8.62
C GLU A 176 -3.93 9.49 -7.46
N TRP A 177 -2.64 9.61 -7.76
CA TRP A 177 -1.57 9.73 -6.77
C TRP A 177 -0.95 11.12 -6.86
N TRP A 178 -0.73 11.74 -5.70
CA TRP A 178 -0.22 13.10 -5.58
C TRP A 178 0.90 13.15 -4.56
N ILE A 179 1.97 13.92 -4.84
CA ILE A 179 3.07 14.19 -3.92
C ILE A 179 3.13 15.70 -3.70
N ASP A 180 3.05 16.13 -2.43
CA ASP A 180 3.09 17.55 -2.03
C ASP A 180 2.12 18.43 -2.84
N GLY A 181 0.92 17.94 -3.07
CA GLY A 181 -0.12 18.63 -3.83
C GLY A 181 0.08 18.62 -5.36
N THR A 182 1.11 17.93 -5.87
CA THR A 182 1.34 17.74 -7.30
C THR A 182 0.89 16.35 -7.73
N LYS A 183 -0.02 16.28 -8.72
CA LYS A 183 -0.48 15.01 -9.26
C LYS A 183 0.63 14.36 -10.09
N VAL A 184 1.01 13.12 -9.72
CA VAL A 184 2.09 12.36 -10.37
C VAL A 184 1.56 11.22 -11.23
N ARG A 185 0.33 10.73 -10.95
CA ARG A 185 -0.25 9.62 -11.70
C ARG A 185 -1.78 9.68 -11.70
N THR A 186 -2.39 9.19 -12.79
CA THR A 186 -3.82 8.90 -12.89
C THR A 186 -4.00 7.54 -13.56
N VAL A 187 -4.92 6.73 -13.05
CA VAL A 187 -5.37 5.46 -13.64
C VAL A 187 -6.89 5.47 -13.71
N ASN A 188 -7.47 5.24 -14.90
CA ASN A 188 -8.91 5.28 -15.08
C ASN A 188 -9.52 3.87 -15.00
N TYR A 189 -10.74 3.78 -14.47
CA TYR A 189 -11.49 2.53 -14.38
C TYR A 189 -11.59 1.79 -15.71
N SER A 190 -11.83 2.51 -16.80
CA SER A 190 -12.13 1.95 -18.12
C SER A 190 -10.93 1.75 -19.03
N GLU A 191 -9.69 1.88 -18.54
CA GLU A 191 -8.49 1.72 -19.37
C GLU A 191 -7.97 0.26 -19.40
N PRO A 192 -7.10 -0.09 -20.37
CA PRO A 192 -6.54 -1.44 -20.48
C PRO A 192 -5.77 -1.90 -19.26
N LEU A 193 -5.07 -0.99 -18.57
CA LEU A 193 -4.25 -1.28 -17.39
C LEU A 193 -5.09 -1.83 -16.22
N THR A 194 -6.35 -1.39 -16.09
CA THR A 194 -7.31 -1.90 -15.12
C THR A 194 -8.10 -3.11 -15.63
N VAL A 195 -7.75 -3.63 -16.81
CA VAL A 195 -8.53 -4.65 -17.52
C VAL A 195 -10.01 -4.25 -17.62
N TYR A 196 -10.20 -2.96 -17.98
CA TYR A 196 -11.53 -2.33 -18.13
C TYR A 196 -12.39 -2.50 -16.87
N GLY A 197 -11.80 -2.18 -15.71
CA GLY A 197 -12.43 -2.19 -14.39
C GLY A 197 -12.33 -3.52 -13.63
N LYS A 198 -11.91 -4.62 -14.24
CA LYS A 198 -11.82 -5.92 -13.54
C LYS A 198 -10.71 -5.93 -12.47
N ASN A 199 -9.61 -5.24 -12.72
CA ASN A 199 -8.48 -5.10 -11.79
C ASN A 199 -8.46 -3.71 -11.10
N TYR A 200 -9.55 -2.95 -11.21
CA TYR A 200 -9.68 -1.67 -10.53
C TYR A 200 -10.14 -1.90 -9.08
N PRO A 201 -9.47 -1.32 -8.06
CA PRO A 201 -9.97 -1.33 -6.68
C PRO A 201 -11.31 -0.64 -6.59
N GLN A 202 -12.32 -1.31 -6.03
CA GLN A 202 -13.70 -0.82 -6.06
C GLN A 202 -14.58 -1.34 -4.92
N THR A 203 -13.94 -1.79 -3.83
CA THR A 203 -14.60 -2.33 -2.63
C THR A 203 -14.05 -1.65 -1.39
N PRO A 204 -14.77 -1.65 -0.25
CA PRO A 204 -14.34 -0.93 0.95
C PRO A 204 -12.95 -1.36 1.41
N CYS A 205 -12.07 -0.38 1.66
CA CYS A 205 -10.68 -0.59 2.05
C CYS A 205 -10.38 -0.01 3.43
N ARG A 206 -9.57 -0.72 4.22
CA ARG A 206 -8.93 -0.19 5.43
C ARG A 206 -7.56 0.41 5.11
N VAL A 207 -7.10 1.31 5.96
CA VAL A 207 -5.74 1.85 5.89
C VAL A 207 -4.78 0.87 6.57
N LYS A 208 -3.67 0.58 5.90
CA LYS A 208 -2.55 -0.18 6.48
C LYS A 208 -1.26 0.63 6.34
N VAL A 209 -0.46 0.64 7.40
CA VAL A 209 0.84 1.32 7.45
C VAL A 209 1.86 0.33 7.94
N SER A 210 2.90 0.07 7.15
CA SER A 210 3.88 -0.94 7.53
C SER A 210 5.31 -0.59 7.17
N ASN A 211 6.24 -1.16 7.95
CA ASN A 211 7.67 -1.16 7.68
C ASN A 211 8.18 -2.60 7.83
N TRP A 212 8.69 -3.20 6.76
CA TRP A 212 8.93 -4.63 6.70
C TRP A 212 10.12 -5.00 5.80
N PRO A 213 10.83 -6.13 6.05
CA PRO A 213 11.94 -6.58 5.23
C PRO A 213 11.48 -7.47 4.09
N VAL A 214 11.79 -7.09 2.85
CA VAL A 214 11.65 -7.94 1.67
C VAL A 214 12.97 -8.62 1.31
N GLY A 215 14.09 -8.04 1.72
CA GLY A 215 15.43 -8.56 1.45
C GLY A 215 15.85 -9.70 2.40
N ILE A 216 15.05 -10.75 2.50
CA ILE A 216 15.32 -11.94 3.35
C ILE A 216 15.33 -13.21 2.52
N GLN A 217 16.09 -14.24 2.98
CA GLN A 217 16.30 -15.45 2.21
C GLN A 217 15.03 -16.28 1.92
N SER A 218 13.95 -16.06 2.67
CA SER A 218 12.66 -16.73 2.44
C SER A 218 11.85 -16.11 1.31
N GLN A 219 12.22 -14.91 0.83
CA GLN A 219 11.57 -14.23 -0.27
C GLN A 219 12.07 -14.73 -1.63
N SER A 220 11.27 -14.52 -2.69
CA SER A 220 11.67 -14.82 -4.05
C SER A 220 12.87 -13.95 -4.48
N VAL A 221 13.66 -14.44 -5.42
CA VAL A 221 14.80 -13.68 -5.97
C VAL A 221 14.33 -12.33 -6.53
N GLY A 222 13.19 -12.29 -7.24
CA GLY A 222 12.64 -11.06 -7.79
C GLY A 222 12.25 -10.04 -6.71
N ASN A 223 11.69 -10.48 -5.59
CA ASN A 223 11.36 -9.61 -4.47
C ASN A 223 12.62 -9.04 -3.80
N ILE A 224 13.65 -9.88 -3.62
CA ILE A 224 14.94 -9.45 -3.06
C ILE A 224 15.59 -8.40 -3.99
N GLU A 225 15.60 -8.65 -5.30
CA GLU A 225 16.14 -7.71 -6.30
C GLU A 225 15.34 -6.40 -6.34
N TRP A 226 14.01 -6.46 -6.29
CA TRP A 226 13.14 -5.29 -6.18
C TRP A 226 13.46 -4.46 -4.93
N GLY A 227 13.68 -5.12 -3.79
CA GLY A 227 14.09 -4.49 -2.53
C GLY A 227 15.49 -3.90 -2.53
N GLY A 228 16.29 -4.12 -3.59
CA GLY A 228 17.68 -3.65 -3.70
C GLY A 228 18.70 -4.59 -3.07
N GLY A 229 18.32 -5.83 -2.77
CA GLY A 229 19.20 -6.87 -2.22
C GLY A 229 18.79 -7.35 -0.83
N LEU A 230 19.67 -8.13 -0.22
CA LEU A 230 19.46 -8.61 1.15
C LEU A 230 19.66 -7.47 2.17
N VAL A 231 18.91 -7.57 3.27
CA VAL A 231 19.06 -6.63 4.40
C VAL A 231 20.41 -6.81 5.09
N ASP A 232 21.11 -5.72 5.33
CA ASP A 232 22.24 -5.68 6.28
C ASP A 232 21.70 -5.43 7.70
N TRP A 233 21.59 -6.50 8.47
CA TRP A 233 21.04 -6.42 9.84
C TRP A 233 21.94 -5.69 10.84
N SER A 234 23.17 -5.32 10.45
CA SER A 234 24.05 -4.49 11.30
C SER A 234 23.58 -3.03 11.37
N ASP A 235 22.71 -2.60 10.43
CA ASP A 235 22.17 -1.23 10.35
C ASP A 235 20.89 -1.03 11.17
N LEU A 236 20.43 -2.03 11.93
CA LEU A 236 19.27 -1.88 12.82
C LEU A 236 19.41 -0.68 13.80
N PRO A 237 18.32 0.04 14.11
CA PRO A 237 16.95 -0.14 13.63
C PRO A 237 16.69 0.54 12.29
N PHE A 238 15.80 -0.03 11.47
CA PHE A 238 15.27 0.66 10.29
C PHE A 238 13.96 1.35 10.65
N THR A 239 13.88 2.64 10.42
CA THR A 239 12.76 3.47 10.91
C THR A 239 12.06 4.20 9.79
N MET A 240 10.76 3.96 9.62
CA MET A 240 9.83 4.82 8.93
C MET A 240 9.13 5.70 9.96
N THR A 241 8.97 7.00 9.71
CA THR A 241 8.25 7.90 10.61
C THR A 241 6.98 8.42 9.92
N VAL A 242 5.84 8.28 10.57
CA VAL A 242 4.56 8.84 10.12
C VAL A 242 4.18 10.00 11.03
N GLN A 243 4.02 11.19 10.44
CA GLN A 243 3.63 12.38 11.19
C GLN A 243 2.12 12.46 11.37
N ARG A 244 1.36 12.25 10.29
CA ARG A 244 -0.10 12.28 10.29
C ARG A 244 -0.68 11.48 9.14
N ILE A 245 -1.91 11.02 9.33
CA ILE A 245 -2.77 10.48 8.27
C ILE A 245 -4.10 11.22 8.31
N ARG A 246 -4.55 11.72 7.15
CA ARG A 246 -5.90 12.23 6.94
C ARG A 246 -6.63 11.29 6.00
N VAL A 247 -7.84 10.91 6.38
CA VAL A 247 -8.72 10.09 5.55
C VAL A 247 -10.06 10.79 5.42
N GLN A 248 -10.56 10.84 4.21
CA GLN A 248 -11.92 11.29 3.89
C GLN A 248 -12.65 10.16 3.20
N ASP A 249 -13.71 9.67 3.84
CA ASP A 249 -14.65 8.73 3.24
C ASP A 249 -15.67 9.52 2.40
N PHE A 250 -15.96 9.05 1.18
CA PHE A 250 -16.97 9.72 0.33
C PHE A 250 -18.41 9.32 0.66
N HIS A 251 -18.61 8.39 1.58
CA HIS A 251 -19.91 7.98 2.10
C HIS A 251 -20.04 8.37 3.57
N SER A 252 -21.27 8.50 4.05
CA SER A 252 -21.59 8.88 5.43
C SER A 252 -22.28 7.74 6.21
N GLY A 253 -22.29 6.52 5.67
CA GLY A 253 -22.86 5.35 6.34
C GLY A 253 -22.04 4.89 7.54
N LYS A 254 -22.60 3.95 8.31
CA LYS A 254 -21.97 3.34 9.47
C LYS A 254 -21.22 2.06 9.14
N GLU A 255 -21.67 1.36 8.09
CA GLU A 255 -21.14 0.07 7.69
C GLU A 255 -21.26 -0.13 6.17
N TYR A 256 -20.38 -0.98 5.62
CA TYR A 256 -20.45 -1.48 4.26
C TYR A 256 -20.74 -2.97 4.26
N THR A 257 -21.61 -3.44 3.36
CA THR A 257 -21.93 -4.86 3.20
C THR A 257 -21.84 -5.27 1.76
N TYR A 258 -21.38 -6.50 1.52
CA TYR A 258 -21.38 -7.12 0.21
C TYR A 258 -22.69 -7.89 0.01
N PHE A 259 -23.54 -7.47 -0.92
CA PHE A 259 -24.80 -8.21 -1.16
C PHE A 259 -24.68 -9.30 -2.23
N ASN A 260 -23.52 -9.38 -2.91
CA ASN A 260 -23.15 -10.49 -3.79
C ASN A 260 -21.62 -10.61 -3.90
N GLN A 261 -21.16 -11.71 -4.50
CA GLN A 261 -19.74 -12.09 -4.59
C GLN A 261 -19.01 -11.54 -5.83
N SER A 262 -19.49 -10.48 -6.46
CA SER A 262 -18.87 -9.95 -7.68
C SER A 262 -17.60 -9.12 -7.40
N GLY A 263 -17.45 -8.58 -6.20
CA GLY A 263 -16.36 -7.64 -5.84
C GLY A 263 -16.38 -6.37 -6.68
N THR A 264 -17.54 -5.98 -7.21
CA THR A 264 -17.70 -4.70 -7.92
C THR A 264 -18.30 -3.66 -7.01
N TYR A 265 -18.06 -2.37 -7.28
CA TYR A 265 -18.64 -1.29 -6.47
C TYR A 265 -20.20 -1.36 -6.40
N ASN A 266 -20.83 -1.95 -7.43
CA ASN A 266 -22.27 -2.17 -7.41
C ASN A 266 -22.72 -3.28 -6.44
N SER A 267 -21.78 -4.09 -5.92
CA SER A 267 -22.08 -5.12 -4.92
C SER A 267 -22.04 -4.59 -3.49
N ILE A 268 -21.67 -3.33 -3.32
CA ILE A 268 -21.53 -2.72 -1.99
C ILE A 268 -22.79 -1.96 -1.64
N LYS A 269 -23.29 -2.20 -0.43
CA LYS A 269 -24.40 -1.47 0.15
C LYS A 269 -23.88 -0.67 1.35
N VAL A 270 -24.14 0.62 1.33
CA VAL A 270 -23.89 1.53 2.46
C VAL A 270 -25.07 1.44 3.42
N ILE A 271 -24.80 1.17 4.70
CA ILE A 271 -25.80 1.10 5.77
C ILE A 271 -25.74 2.40 6.58
N GLU A 272 -26.86 3.07 6.71
CA GLU A 272 -27.03 4.34 7.44
C GLU A 272 -27.05 4.17 8.97
#